data_9ef940314be0be4123f5196489a2a42f
#
_entry.id   9ef940314be0be4123f5196489a2a42f
#
_cell.length_a   1.000
_cell.length_b   1.000
_cell.length_c   1.000
_cell.angle_alpha   90.00
_cell.angle_beta   90.00
_cell.angle_gamma   90.00
#
_symmetry.space_group_name_H-M   'P 1'
#
loop_
_entity.id
_entity.type
_entity.pdbx_description
1 polymer ?
#
loop_
_entity_poly.entity_id
_entity_poly.type
_entity_poly.pdbx_seq_one_letter_code
_entity_poly.pdbx_strand_id
1 'polypeptide(L)' 'MLGGEEMKIKEYRMVKGYTQREIAELLGVKQNTYSDKERGKSAFTIYEVKVLKELFEVTYDDLLS' A
#
# COMPACT_ATOMS: atom_id res chain seq x y z
N MET A 1 1.57 8.75 15.37
CA MET A 1 1.73 8.27 15.01
C MET A 1 1.50 8.03 13.92
N LEU A 2 1.86 7.58 13.60
CA LEU A 2 1.70 7.30 12.47
C LEU A 2 0.63 6.55 12.24
N GLY A 3 0.05 6.06 13.18
CA GLY A 3 -0.93 5.21 12.97
C GLY A 3 -1.93 5.69 12.16
N GLY A 4 -2.35 6.76 12.33
CA GLY A 4 -3.39 7.23 11.60
C GLY A 4 -3.01 7.78 10.31
N GLU A 5 -1.74 7.83 10.07
CA GLU A 5 -1.40 8.41 8.93
C GLU A 5 -1.38 7.50 7.90
N GLU A 6 -2.11 7.73 6.89
CA GLU A 6 -2.13 6.87 5.83
C GLU A 6 -1.00 7.13 4.95
N MET A 7 -0.28 6.13 4.53
CA MET A 7 0.67 6.28 3.48
C MET A 7 -0.08 6.52 2.20
N LYS A 8 0.59 7.11 1.23
CA LYS A 8 -0.05 7.44 -0.03
C LYS A 8 -0.11 6.26 -0.98
N ILE A 9 -0.34 5.09 -0.45
CA ILE A 9 -0.36 3.87 -1.25
C ILE A 9 -1.53 3.87 -2.21
N LYS A 10 -2.70 4.29 -1.76
CA LYS A 10 -3.86 4.32 -2.64
C LYS A 10 -3.61 5.26 -3.81
N GLU A 11 -3.05 6.43 -3.54
CA GLU A 11 -2.80 7.42 -4.57
C GLU A 11 -1.84 6.89 -5.63
N TYR A 12 -0.73 6.30 -5.20
CA TYR A 12 0.22 5.75 -6.15
C TYR A 12 -0.33 4.55 -6.87
N ARG A 13 -1.10 3.71 -6.17
CA ARG A 13 -1.74 2.57 -6.81
C ARG A 13 -2.62 3.03 -7.97
N MET A 14 -3.42 4.06 -7.71
CA MET A 14 -4.34 4.55 -8.74
C MET A 14 -3.59 5.20 -9.89
N VAL A 15 -2.57 5.98 -9.59
CA VAL A 15 -1.77 6.61 -10.63
C VAL A 15 -1.12 5.57 -11.52
N LYS A 16 -0.66 4.47 -10.93
CA LYS A 16 0.00 3.43 -11.70
C LYS A 16 -1.00 2.46 -12.36
N GLY A 17 -2.28 2.63 -12.08
CA GLY A 17 -3.29 1.83 -12.77
C GLY A 17 -3.59 0.46 -12.18
N TYR A 18 -3.23 0.23 -10.93
CA TYR A 18 -3.50 -1.06 -10.32
C TYR A 18 -4.81 -1.06 -9.55
N THR A 19 -5.52 -2.18 -9.60
CA THR A 19 -6.71 -2.35 -8.75
C THR A 19 -6.28 -2.87 -7.39
N GLN A 20 -7.16 -2.75 -6.41
CA GLN A 20 -6.91 -3.33 -5.09
C GLN A 20 -6.71 -4.83 -5.19
N ARG A 21 -7.48 -5.49 -6.04
CA ARG A 21 -7.38 -6.92 -6.20
C ARG A 21 -6.01 -7.32 -6.72
N GLU A 22 -5.50 -6.57 -7.70
CA GLU A 22 -4.20 -6.89 -8.26
C GLU A 22 -3.11 -6.76 -7.22
N ILE A 23 -3.16 -5.70 -6.41
CA ILE A 23 -2.16 -5.52 -5.38
C ILE A 23 -2.28 -6.60 -4.31
N ALA A 24 -3.52 -6.94 -3.91
CA ALA A 24 -3.71 -7.96 -2.91
C ALA A 24 -3.12 -9.30 -3.37
N GLU A 25 -3.31 -9.62 -4.64
CA GLU A 25 -2.74 -10.86 -5.18
C GLU A 25 -1.22 -10.82 -5.17
N LEU A 26 -0.64 -9.67 -5.52
CA LEU A 26 0.80 -9.55 -5.49
C LEU A 26 1.37 -9.71 -4.09
N LEU A 27 0.66 -9.23 -3.09
CA LEU A 27 1.12 -9.32 -1.71
C LEU A 27 0.74 -10.64 -1.05
N GLY A 28 -0.10 -11.45 -1.70
CA GLY A 28 -0.49 -12.72 -1.12
C GLY A 28 -1.51 -12.59 0.00
N VAL A 29 -2.34 -11.56 -0.03
CA VAL A 29 -3.36 -11.35 1.00
C VAL A 29 -4.72 -11.24 0.34
N LYS A 30 -5.77 -11.35 1.14
CA LYS A 30 -7.11 -11.20 0.62
C LYS A 30 -7.38 -9.73 0.32
N GLN A 31 -8.26 -9.49 -0.63
CA GLN A 31 -8.57 -8.11 -1.02
C GLN A 31 -9.10 -7.30 0.15
N ASN A 32 -9.95 -7.88 0.99
CA ASN A 32 -10.47 -7.16 2.16
C ASN A 32 -9.36 -6.79 3.11
N THR A 33 -8.39 -7.66 3.29
CA THR A 33 -7.25 -7.39 4.15
C THR A 33 -6.43 -6.24 3.59
N TYR A 34 -6.18 -6.27 2.29
CA TYR A 34 -5.43 -5.19 1.65
C TYR A 34 -6.20 -3.87 1.77
N SER A 35 -7.51 -3.91 1.52
CA SER A 35 -8.33 -2.71 1.60
C SER A 35 -8.26 -2.08 2.98
N ASP A 36 -8.29 -2.90 4.03
CA ASP A 36 -8.17 -2.40 5.39
C ASP A 36 -6.82 -1.73 5.62
N LYS A 37 -5.77 -2.29 5.08
CA LYS A 37 -4.44 -1.71 5.21
C LYS A 37 -4.36 -0.38 4.46
N GLU A 38 -4.96 -0.32 3.30
CA GLU A 38 -4.93 0.91 2.51
C GLU A 38 -5.69 2.02 3.22
N ARG A 39 -6.74 1.69 3.96
CA ARG A 39 -7.52 2.67 4.67
C ARG A 39 -6.99 2.99 6.06
N GLY A 40 -5.90 2.36 6.45
CA GLY A 40 -5.32 2.62 7.76
C GLY A 40 -5.92 1.84 8.91
N LYS A 41 -6.82 0.88 8.63
CA LYS A 41 -7.39 0.07 9.70
C LYS A 41 -6.41 -0.97 10.20
N SER A 42 -5.50 -1.40 9.36
CA SER A 42 -4.44 -2.33 9.72
C SER A 42 -3.15 -1.79 9.16
N ALA A 43 -2.04 -2.18 9.76
CA ALA A 43 -0.75 -1.69 9.31
C ALA A 43 -0.19 -2.57 8.20
N PHE A 44 0.55 -1.97 7.30
CA PHE A 44 1.34 -2.74 6.34
C PHE A 44 2.57 -3.27 7.05
N THR A 45 3.01 -4.46 6.64
CA THR A 45 4.28 -4.98 7.13
C THR A 45 5.41 -4.30 6.38
N ILE A 46 6.61 -4.39 6.93
CA ILE A 46 7.77 -3.83 6.28
C ILE A 46 7.98 -4.47 4.92
N TYR A 47 7.78 -5.79 4.83
CA TYR A 47 7.92 -6.50 3.58
C TYR A 47 6.93 -5.95 2.54
N GLU A 48 5.68 -5.73 2.95
CA GLU A 48 4.67 -5.24 2.03
C GLU A 48 5.01 -3.85 1.53
N VAL A 49 5.48 -2.98 2.40
CA VAL A 49 5.87 -1.64 2.01
C VAL A 49 7.02 -1.70 1.02
N LYS A 50 7.97 -2.59 1.25
CA LYS A 50 9.12 -2.71 0.37
C LYS A 50 8.68 -3.13 -1.03
N VAL A 51 7.78 -4.11 -1.11
CA VAL A 51 7.27 -4.56 -2.40
C VAL A 51 6.54 -3.43 -3.11
N LEU A 52 5.71 -2.69 -2.38
CA LEU A 52 4.93 -1.61 -2.99
C LEU A 52 5.81 -0.47 -3.46
N LYS A 53 6.85 -0.14 -2.70
CA LYS A 53 7.79 0.88 -3.13
C LYS A 53 8.40 0.52 -4.47
N GLU A 54 8.83 -0.71 -4.59
CA GLU A 54 9.48 -1.16 -5.81
C GLU A 54 8.48 -1.20 -6.96
N LEU A 55 7.29 -1.67 -6.70
CA LEU A 55 6.27 -1.76 -7.72
C LEU A 55 5.88 -0.39 -8.24
N PHE A 56 5.71 0.57 -7.33
CA PHE A 56 5.30 1.91 -7.69
C PHE A 56 6.46 2.79 -8.11
N GLU A 57 7.70 2.31 -7.90
CA GLU A 57 8.90 3.07 -8.25
C GLU A 57 8.98 4.39 -7.50
N VAL A 58 8.74 4.32 -6.21
CA VAL A 58 8.78 5.50 -5.35
C VAL A 58 9.65 5.21 -4.14
N THR A 59 10.01 6.26 -3.41
CA THR A 59 10.78 6.09 -2.19
C THR A 59 9.84 5.97 -1.00
N TYR A 60 10.39 5.53 0.11
CA TYR A 60 9.62 5.44 1.33
C TYR A 60 9.11 6.84 1.73
N ASP A 61 9.96 7.86 1.55
CA ASP A 61 9.54 9.21 1.86
C ASP A 61 8.37 9.64 0.99
N ASP A 62 8.36 9.24 -0.26
CA ASP A 62 7.23 9.57 -1.13
C ASP A 62 5.93 9.02 -0.57
N LEU A 63 5.95 7.83 0.01
CA LEU A 63 4.75 7.22 0.55
C LEU A 63 4.26 7.94 1.79
N LEU A 64 5.16 8.55 2.53
CA LEU A 64 4.81 9.21 3.78
C LEU A 64 4.50 10.68 3.63
N SER A 65 4.90 11.29 2.56
CA SER A 65 4.71 12.74 2.41
C SER A 65 3.29 13.14 1.88
#